data_be1d30334cb27528f5e3a849a9e115e1
#
_entry.id   be1d30334cb27528f5e3a849a9e115e1
#
_cell.length_a   1.000
_cell.length_b   1.000
_cell.length_c   1.000
_cell.angle_alpha   90.00
_cell.angle_beta   90.00
_cell.angle_gamma   90.00
#
_symmetry.space_group_name_H-M   'P 1'
#
loop_
_entity.id
_entity.type
_entity.pdbx_description
1 polymer ?
#
loop_
_entity_poly.entity_id
_entity_poly.type
_entity_poly.pdbx_seq_one_letter_code
_entity_poly.pdbx_strand_id
1 'polypeptide(L)'
;MARVRELMYWNLDNTARSEWANLVKSKSKTEQAQLARYAFNNQWWDLSVQATIAGKLWDHLEERFPLAYNDLFKRYTSGKEIPQSYAMAIARQESAWNPKVKSPVGASGLMQIMPGTATHTVKMFSIPGYSSPGQLLDPETNINIGTSYLQYVYQQFGDNRI
;
A
#
# COMPACT_ATOMS: atom_id res chain seq x y z
N MET A 1 -15.94 -16.48 3.49
CA MET A 1 -16.24 -15.20 2.77
C MET A 1 -17.17 -14.28 3.56
N ALA A 2 -18.36 -14.70 4.02
CA ALA A 2 -19.28 -13.80 4.75
C ALA A 2 -18.59 -13.10 5.93
N ARG A 3 -17.88 -13.87 6.76
CA ARG A 3 -17.14 -13.33 7.91
C ARG A 3 -16.07 -12.31 7.53
N VAL A 4 -15.32 -12.53 6.45
CA VAL A 4 -14.32 -11.55 5.97
C VAL A 4 -15.01 -10.25 5.54
N ARG A 5 -16.10 -10.34 4.77
CA ARG A 5 -16.87 -9.17 4.34
C ARG A 5 -17.41 -8.36 5.53
N GLU A 6 -17.94 -9.04 6.53
CA GLU A 6 -18.45 -8.39 7.75
C GLU A 6 -17.32 -7.68 8.51
N LEU A 7 -16.18 -8.34 8.68
CA LEU A 7 -15.01 -7.73 9.35
C LEU A 7 -14.48 -6.51 8.59
N MET A 8 -14.44 -6.57 7.25
CA MET A 8 -14.08 -5.42 6.41
C MET A 8 -15.08 -4.28 6.55
N TYR A 9 -16.38 -4.59 6.60
CA TYR A 9 -17.42 -3.58 6.80
C TYR A 9 -17.25 -2.84 8.13
N TRP A 10 -16.85 -3.54 9.20
CA TRP A 10 -16.61 -2.95 10.51
C TRP A 10 -15.19 -2.36 10.68
N ASN A 11 -14.39 -2.28 9.63
CA ASN A 11 -12.99 -1.82 9.66
C ASN A 11 -12.10 -2.59 10.65
N LEU A 12 -12.40 -3.86 10.87
CA LEU A 12 -11.59 -4.77 11.70
C LEU A 12 -10.49 -5.43 10.84
N ASP A 13 -9.67 -4.59 10.22
CA ASP A 13 -8.74 -4.96 9.15
C ASP A 13 -7.77 -6.09 9.53
N ASN A 14 -7.18 -6.05 10.71
CA ASN A 14 -6.23 -7.09 11.13
C ASN A 14 -6.91 -8.46 11.29
N THR A 15 -8.12 -8.47 11.86
CA THR A 15 -8.91 -9.70 12.00
C THR A 15 -9.38 -10.20 10.64
N ALA A 16 -9.82 -9.29 9.77
CA ALA A 16 -10.20 -9.61 8.39
C ALA A 16 -9.04 -10.26 7.62
N ARG A 17 -7.82 -9.73 7.73
CA ARG A 17 -6.61 -10.29 7.09
C ARG A 17 -6.29 -11.68 7.60
N SER A 18 -6.39 -11.91 8.90
CA SER A 18 -6.15 -13.24 9.49
C SER A 18 -7.16 -14.28 8.99
N GLU A 19 -8.45 -13.92 8.98
CA GLU A 19 -9.52 -14.78 8.44
C GLU A 19 -9.35 -15.02 6.94
N TRP A 20 -8.96 -14.00 6.18
CA TRP A 20 -8.65 -14.13 4.76
C TRP A 20 -7.50 -15.09 4.50
N ALA A 21 -6.40 -14.95 5.23
CA ALA A 21 -5.24 -15.82 5.10
C ALA A 21 -5.61 -17.29 5.36
N ASN A 22 -6.42 -17.55 6.40
CA ASN A 22 -6.89 -18.90 6.71
C ASN A 22 -7.82 -19.43 5.61
N LEU A 23 -8.73 -18.60 5.10
CA LEU A 23 -9.63 -18.96 4.01
C LEU A 23 -8.84 -19.34 2.75
N VAL A 24 -7.90 -18.49 2.32
CA VAL A 24 -7.09 -18.73 1.12
C VAL A 24 -6.27 -20.02 1.24
N LYS A 25 -5.64 -20.26 2.40
CA LYS A 25 -4.84 -21.48 2.64
C LYS A 25 -5.67 -22.76 2.58
N SER A 26 -6.95 -22.70 2.94
CA SER A 26 -7.86 -23.85 2.94
C SER A 26 -8.41 -24.23 1.57
N LYS A 27 -8.11 -23.44 0.54
CA LYS A 27 -8.71 -23.55 -0.79
C LYS A 27 -7.77 -24.15 -1.83
N SER A 28 -8.37 -24.76 -2.87
CA SER A 28 -7.64 -25.21 -4.05
C SER A 28 -7.05 -24.01 -4.83
N LYS A 29 -6.08 -24.27 -5.69
CA LYS A 29 -5.43 -23.21 -6.49
C LYS A 29 -6.45 -22.44 -7.36
N THR A 30 -7.43 -23.12 -7.93
CA THR A 30 -8.51 -22.50 -8.71
C THR A 30 -9.37 -21.58 -7.83
N GLU A 31 -9.76 -22.06 -6.64
CA GLU A 31 -10.52 -21.25 -5.70
C GLU A 31 -9.71 -20.07 -5.15
N GLN A 32 -8.43 -20.24 -4.94
CA GLN A 32 -7.51 -19.14 -4.56
C GLN A 32 -7.47 -18.05 -5.63
N ALA A 33 -7.43 -18.42 -6.91
CA ALA A 33 -7.51 -17.47 -8.01
C ALA A 33 -8.85 -16.72 -8.04
N GLN A 34 -9.96 -17.41 -7.78
CA GLN A 34 -11.27 -16.79 -7.67
C GLN A 34 -11.35 -15.83 -6.48
N LEU A 35 -10.77 -16.17 -5.35
CA LEU A 35 -10.69 -15.30 -4.18
C LEU A 35 -9.84 -14.05 -4.48
N ALA A 36 -8.69 -14.21 -5.13
CA ALA A 36 -7.84 -13.09 -5.53
C ALA A 36 -8.60 -12.11 -6.44
N ARG A 37 -9.31 -12.64 -7.45
CA ARG A 37 -10.16 -11.84 -8.36
C ARG A 37 -11.32 -11.18 -7.62
N TYR A 38 -11.93 -11.86 -6.67
CA TYR A 38 -12.99 -11.29 -5.85
C TYR A 38 -12.48 -10.09 -5.03
N ALA A 39 -11.34 -10.24 -4.36
CA ALA A 39 -10.73 -9.15 -3.61
C ALA A 39 -10.37 -7.97 -4.51
N PHE A 40 -9.79 -8.24 -5.69
CA PHE A 40 -9.47 -7.23 -6.70
C PHE A 40 -10.72 -6.43 -7.12
N ASN A 41 -11.81 -7.11 -7.45
CA ASN A 41 -13.06 -6.47 -7.88
C ASN A 41 -13.72 -5.64 -6.78
N ASN A 42 -13.44 -5.94 -5.50
CA ASN A 42 -13.92 -5.16 -4.35
C ASN A 42 -12.92 -4.11 -3.88
N GLN A 43 -11.82 -3.90 -4.63
CA GLN A 43 -10.74 -2.97 -4.26
C GLN A 43 -10.07 -3.29 -2.92
N TRP A 44 -10.11 -4.54 -2.50
CA TRP A 44 -9.36 -5.04 -1.36
C TRP A 44 -7.94 -5.40 -1.82
N TRP A 45 -7.17 -4.36 -2.12
CA TRP A 45 -5.90 -4.48 -2.84
C TRP A 45 -4.90 -5.38 -2.14
N ASP A 46 -4.72 -5.21 -0.84
CA ASP A 46 -3.81 -6.02 -0.04
C ASP A 46 -4.26 -7.47 0.07
N LEU A 47 -5.56 -7.73 0.18
CA LEU A 47 -6.11 -9.10 0.21
C LEU A 47 -5.97 -9.79 -1.15
N SER A 48 -6.13 -9.05 -2.26
CA SER A 48 -5.88 -9.55 -3.61
C SER A 48 -4.43 -10.00 -3.76
N VAL A 49 -3.48 -9.14 -3.40
CA VAL A 49 -2.05 -9.44 -3.43
C VAL A 49 -1.72 -10.64 -2.52
N GLN A 50 -2.25 -10.66 -1.30
CA GLN A 50 -2.01 -11.75 -0.35
C GLN A 50 -2.47 -13.10 -0.92
N ALA A 51 -3.63 -13.15 -1.57
CA ALA A 51 -4.14 -14.37 -2.18
C ALA A 51 -3.25 -14.88 -3.32
N THR A 52 -2.72 -13.97 -4.15
CA THR A 52 -1.79 -14.35 -5.23
C THR A 52 -0.47 -14.89 -4.71
N ILE A 53 0.03 -14.35 -3.61
CA ILE A 53 1.27 -14.83 -2.98
C ILE A 53 1.04 -16.20 -2.34
N ALA A 54 -0.02 -16.35 -1.55
CA ALA A 54 -0.34 -17.59 -0.86
C ALA A 54 -0.63 -18.75 -1.84
N GLY A 55 -1.30 -18.46 -2.95
CA GLY A 55 -1.62 -19.42 -4.01
C GLY A 55 -0.50 -19.63 -5.02
N LYS A 56 0.61 -18.89 -4.93
CA LYS A 56 1.69 -18.86 -5.94
C LYS A 56 1.13 -18.61 -7.35
N LEU A 57 0.21 -17.66 -7.45
CA LEU A 57 -0.50 -17.29 -8.69
C LEU A 57 0.31 -16.26 -9.47
N TRP A 58 1.50 -16.63 -9.91
CA TRP A 58 2.48 -15.70 -10.44
C TRP A 58 2.05 -15.04 -11.76
N ASP A 59 1.19 -15.72 -12.55
CA ASP A 59 0.68 -15.23 -13.83
C ASP A 59 -0.58 -14.35 -13.72
N HIS A 60 -1.17 -14.24 -12.52
CA HIS A 60 -2.33 -13.38 -12.24
C HIS A 60 -1.87 -11.95 -11.98
N LEU A 61 -1.40 -11.28 -13.04
CA LEU A 61 -0.70 -9.99 -12.92
C LEU A 61 -1.58 -8.85 -12.42
N GLU A 62 -2.85 -8.81 -12.82
CA GLU A 62 -3.77 -7.75 -12.37
C GLU A 62 -4.00 -7.81 -10.86
N GLU A 63 -4.29 -9.00 -10.33
CA GLU A 63 -4.53 -9.21 -8.91
C GLU A 63 -3.24 -9.08 -8.08
N ARG A 64 -2.10 -9.39 -8.69
CA ARG A 64 -0.79 -9.33 -8.04
C ARG A 64 -0.20 -7.93 -8.02
N PHE A 65 -0.49 -7.13 -9.04
CA PHE A 65 0.00 -5.76 -9.20
C PHE A 65 -1.16 -4.79 -9.51
N PRO A 66 -2.16 -4.70 -8.63
CA PRO A 66 -3.27 -3.80 -8.86
C PRO A 66 -2.80 -2.35 -8.88
N LEU A 67 -3.44 -1.51 -9.68
CA LEU A 67 -3.21 -0.07 -9.71
C LEU A 67 -3.94 0.60 -8.52
N ALA A 68 -3.58 0.16 -7.32
CA ALA A 68 -4.18 0.63 -6.09
C ALA A 68 -3.89 2.11 -5.84
N TYR A 69 -4.89 2.85 -5.35
CA TYR A 69 -4.76 4.27 -5.05
C TYR A 69 -4.27 5.12 -6.23
N ASN A 70 -4.58 4.70 -7.45
CA ASN A 70 -4.06 5.31 -8.68
C ASN A 70 -4.28 6.81 -8.73
N ASP A 71 -5.47 7.30 -8.35
CA ASP A 71 -5.80 8.73 -8.39
C ASP A 71 -4.98 9.55 -7.38
N LEU A 72 -4.70 8.99 -6.20
CA LEU A 72 -3.84 9.63 -5.21
C LEU A 72 -2.39 9.71 -5.71
N PHE A 73 -1.85 8.62 -6.23
CA PHE A 73 -0.50 8.63 -6.81
C PHE A 73 -0.39 9.60 -7.97
N LYS A 74 -1.37 9.63 -8.87
CA LYS A 74 -1.41 10.58 -9.99
C LYS A 74 -1.40 12.01 -9.48
N ARG A 75 -2.22 12.32 -8.48
CA ARG A 75 -2.31 13.67 -7.87
C ARG A 75 -0.97 14.10 -7.28
N TYR A 76 -0.37 13.25 -6.44
CA TYR A 76 0.81 13.62 -5.66
C TYR A 76 2.14 13.42 -6.39
N THR A 77 2.17 12.81 -7.56
CA THR A 77 3.34 12.79 -8.45
C THR A 77 3.27 13.84 -9.55
N SER A 78 2.10 14.46 -9.76
CA SER A 78 1.95 15.54 -10.73
C SER A 78 2.89 16.70 -10.41
N GLY A 79 3.67 17.14 -11.41
CA GLY A 79 4.67 18.20 -11.24
C GLY A 79 5.96 17.78 -10.53
N LYS A 80 6.10 16.50 -10.17
CA LYS A 80 7.35 15.95 -9.66
C LYS A 80 8.14 15.23 -10.76
N GLU A 81 9.44 15.08 -10.57
CA GLU A 81 10.32 14.38 -11.53
C GLU A 81 10.21 12.86 -11.40
N ILE A 82 9.77 12.37 -10.24
CA ILE A 82 9.56 10.93 -10.04
C ILE A 82 8.33 10.44 -10.82
N PRO A 83 8.45 9.33 -11.59
CA PRO A 83 7.29 8.74 -12.27
C PRO A 83 6.27 8.17 -11.28
N GLN A 84 4.98 8.29 -11.61
CA GLN A 84 3.90 7.67 -10.83
C GLN A 84 4.11 6.17 -10.64
N SER A 85 4.50 5.47 -11.72
CA SER A 85 4.75 4.02 -11.67
C SER A 85 5.87 3.63 -10.71
N TYR A 86 6.89 4.45 -10.59
CA TYR A 86 7.98 4.24 -9.62
C TYR A 86 7.50 4.36 -8.18
N ALA A 87 6.76 5.42 -7.86
CA ALA A 87 6.19 5.60 -6.53
C ALA A 87 5.22 4.46 -6.16
N MET A 88 4.41 4.02 -7.10
CA MET A 88 3.50 2.87 -6.92
C MET A 88 4.26 1.55 -6.71
N ALA A 89 5.34 1.32 -7.44
CA ALA A 89 6.19 0.14 -7.27
C ALA A 89 6.83 0.09 -5.87
N ILE A 90 7.31 1.23 -5.38
CA ILE A 90 7.83 1.35 -4.01
C ILE A 90 6.74 0.98 -2.98
N ALA A 91 5.56 1.58 -3.06
CA ALA A 91 4.47 1.29 -2.14
C ALA A 91 4.05 -0.19 -2.18
N ARG A 92 3.99 -0.78 -3.37
CA ARG A 92 3.69 -2.22 -3.55
C ARG A 92 4.76 -3.10 -2.87
N GLN A 93 6.02 -2.74 -2.98
CA GLN A 93 7.13 -3.46 -2.34
C GLN A 93 7.11 -3.30 -0.81
N GLU A 94 6.87 -2.09 -0.32
CA GLU A 94 6.96 -1.75 1.09
C GLU A 94 5.80 -2.31 1.94
N SER A 95 4.59 -2.32 1.40
CA SER A 95 3.39 -2.63 2.18
C SER A 95 2.52 -3.74 1.59
N ALA A 96 2.78 -4.19 0.36
CA ALA A 96 1.84 -5.02 -0.41
C ALA A 96 0.41 -4.42 -0.42
N TRP A 97 0.32 -3.11 -0.46
CA TRP A 97 -0.91 -2.30 -0.43
C TRP A 97 -1.67 -2.33 0.91
N ASN A 98 -1.04 -2.79 2.00
CA ASN A 98 -1.64 -2.70 3.33
C ASN A 98 -1.41 -1.31 3.95
N PRO A 99 -2.44 -0.45 4.06
CA PRO A 99 -2.26 0.91 4.58
C PRO A 99 -2.00 0.95 6.10
N LYS A 100 -2.28 -0.14 6.82
CA LYS A 100 -2.18 -0.20 8.29
C LYS A 100 -0.91 -0.89 8.79
N VAL A 101 -0.02 -1.30 7.89
CA VAL A 101 1.20 -2.01 8.29
C VAL A 101 2.16 -1.07 9.02
N LYS A 102 2.76 -1.59 10.09
CA LYS A 102 3.86 -0.97 10.82
C LYS A 102 5.02 -1.94 10.93
N SER A 103 6.22 -1.48 10.65
CA SER A 103 7.42 -2.27 10.87
C SER A 103 7.82 -2.26 12.37
N PRO A 104 8.65 -3.22 12.81
CA PRO A 104 9.16 -3.24 14.18
C PRO A 104 9.91 -1.97 14.59
N VAL A 105 10.48 -1.25 13.63
CA VAL A 105 11.24 -0.01 13.86
C VAL A 105 10.40 1.25 13.68
N GLY A 106 9.10 1.12 13.39
CA GLY A 106 8.15 2.23 13.36
C GLY A 106 7.85 2.81 11.98
N ALA A 107 8.40 2.25 10.90
CA ALA A 107 7.97 2.62 9.55
C ALA A 107 6.49 2.28 9.36
N SER A 108 5.70 3.17 8.76
CA SER A 108 4.25 3.08 8.78
C SER A 108 3.61 3.33 7.42
N GLY A 109 2.54 2.57 7.15
CA GLY A 109 1.63 2.77 6.04
C GLY A 109 2.15 2.31 4.68
N LEU A 110 1.50 2.77 3.62
CA LEU A 110 1.70 2.29 2.24
C LEU A 110 3.16 2.37 1.77
N MET A 111 3.84 3.47 2.05
CA MET A 111 5.22 3.70 1.61
C MET A 111 6.25 3.51 2.75
N GLN A 112 5.83 2.95 3.87
CA GLN A 112 6.68 2.64 5.04
C GLN A 112 7.57 3.81 5.46
N ILE A 113 6.93 4.91 5.85
CA ILE A 113 7.61 6.15 6.23
C ILE A 113 7.91 6.16 7.72
N MET A 114 9.15 6.48 8.08
CA MET A 114 9.53 6.71 9.47
C MET A 114 8.98 8.05 9.97
N PRO A 115 8.53 8.14 11.25
CA PRO A 115 8.00 9.40 11.79
C PRO A 115 8.94 10.58 11.67
N GLY A 116 10.24 10.37 11.89
CA GLY A 116 11.26 11.42 11.72
C GLY A 116 11.36 11.92 10.28
N THR A 117 11.34 11.00 9.31
CA THR A 117 11.32 11.32 7.88
C THR A 117 10.06 12.10 7.52
N ALA A 118 8.90 11.71 8.04
CA ALA A 118 7.65 12.41 7.81
C ALA A 118 7.71 13.85 8.32
N THR A 119 8.16 14.07 9.55
CA THR A 119 8.29 15.40 10.14
C THR A 119 9.24 16.30 9.33
N HIS A 120 10.37 15.75 8.89
CA HIS A 120 11.34 16.48 8.06
C HIS A 120 10.74 16.86 6.70
N THR A 121 10.10 15.91 6.02
CA THR A 121 9.49 16.11 4.69
C THR A 121 8.35 17.13 4.74
N VAL A 122 7.50 17.04 5.75
CA VAL A 122 6.38 17.98 5.96
C VAL A 122 6.87 19.42 6.11
N LYS A 123 7.94 19.63 6.86
CA LYS A 123 8.56 20.97 6.99
C LYS A 123 9.14 21.44 5.66
N MET A 124 9.88 20.59 4.98
CA MET A 124 10.57 20.92 3.73
C MET A 124 9.60 21.31 2.60
N PHE A 125 8.51 20.58 2.45
CA PHE A 125 7.51 20.76 1.39
C PHE A 125 6.29 21.56 1.84
N SER A 126 6.27 22.06 3.08
CA SER A 126 5.13 22.80 3.66
C SER A 126 3.81 22.06 3.53
N ILE A 127 3.81 20.75 3.83
CA ILE A 127 2.61 19.90 3.76
C ILE A 127 1.71 20.20 4.95
N PRO A 128 0.48 20.69 4.74
CA PRO A 128 -0.41 21.02 5.84
C PRO A 128 -1.06 19.79 6.48
N GLY A 129 -1.53 19.95 7.71
CA GLY A 129 -2.40 18.98 8.37
C GLY A 129 -1.72 17.79 9.04
N TYR A 130 -0.42 17.61 8.89
CA TYR A 130 0.30 16.54 9.58
C TYR A 130 0.70 16.97 10.99
N SER A 131 0.24 16.23 12.00
CA SER A 131 0.51 16.54 13.41
C SER A 131 1.00 15.35 14.23
N SER A 132 0.74 14.12 13.78
CA SER A 132 1.12 12.93 14.54
C SER A 132 1.44 11.72 13.64
N PRO A 133 2.31 10.80 14.10
CA PRO A 133 2.69 9.61 13.35
C PRO A 133 1.53 8.67 12.98
N GLY A 134 0.44 8.69 13.76
CA GLY A 134 -0.76 7.89 13.45
C GLY A 134 -1.39 8.21 12.11
N GLN A 135 -1.23 9.44 11.63
CA GLN A 135 -1.73 9.89 10.32
C GLN A 135 -1.01 9.21 9.14
N LEU A 136 0.15 8.59 9.34
CA LEU A 136 0.84 7.81 8.31
C LEU A 136 0.09 6.53 7.93
N LEU A 137 -0.92 6.13 8.68
CA LEU A 137 -1.82 5.02 8.34
C LEU A 137 -2.98 5.44 7.44
N ASP A 138 -3.17 6.74 7.23
CA ASP A 138 -4.08 7.27 6.22
C ASP A 138 -3.41 7.23 4.84
N PRO A 139 -4.04 6.58 3.82
CA PRO A 139 -3.45 6.45 2.49
C PRO A 139 -3.05 7.77 1.86
N GLU A 140 -3.90 8.79 1.90
CA GLU A 140 -3.63 10.07 1.26
C GLU A 140 -2.45 10.79 1.91
N THR A 141 -2.43 10.87 3.24
CA THR A 141 -1.32 11.46 4.00
C THR A 141 -0.01 10.74 3.72
N ASN A 142 -0.02 9.41 3.72
CA ASN A 142 1.16 8.59 3.46
C ASN A 142 1.71 8.80 2.05
N ILE A 143 0.85 8.77 1.03
CA ILE A 143 1.25 8.97 -0.37
C ILE A 143 1.78 10.38 -0.61
N ASN A 144 1.13 11.41 -0.04
CA ASN A 144 1.58 12.79 -0.16
C ASN A 144 3.00 12.95 0.41
N ILE A 145 3.23 12.54 1.64
CA ILE A 145 4.54 12.63 2.29
C ILE A 145 5.55 11.73 1.59
N GLY A 146 5.19 10.50 1.26
CA GLY A 146 6.10 9.53 0.63
C GLY A 146 6.57 9.95 -0.75
N THR A 147 5.70 10.46 -1.61
CA THR A 147 6.07 10.97 -2.94
C THR A 147 6.92 12.23 -2.85
N SER A 148 6.66 13.10 -1.88
CA SER A 148 7.49 14.29 -1.63
C SER A 148 8.90 13.91 -1.14
N TYR A 149 9.01 12.91 -0.28
CA TYR A 149 10.30 12.39 0.16
C TYR A 149 11.08 11.73 -0.99
N LEU A 150 10.41 10.94 -1.85
CA LEU A 150 11.05 10.38 -3.05
C LEU A 150 11.56 11.48 -3.99
N GLN A 151 10.81 12.55 -4.16
CA GLN A 151 11.25 13.70 -4.95
C GLN A 151 12.51 14.35 -4.35
N TYR A 152 12.54 14.53 -3.03
CA TYR A 152 13.71 15.04 -2.33
C TYR A 152 14.95 14.16 -2.55
N VAL A 153 14.79 12.84 -2.37
CA VAL A 153 15.88 11.88 -2.59
C VAL A 153 16.37 11.93 -4.04
N TYR A 154 15.44 11.96 -4.98
CA TYR A 154 15.79 12.08 -6.40
C TYR A 154 16.62 13.34 -6.70
N GLN A 155 16.24 14.49 -6.14
CA GLN A 155 16.96 15.74 -6.32
C GLN A 155 18.36 15.74 -5.68
N GLN A 156 18.54 15.01 -4.56
CA GLN A 156 19.84 14.92 -3.89
C GLN A 156 20.83 14.00 -4.61
N PHE A 157 20.34 12.92 -5.18
CA PHE A 157 21.20 11.86 -5.73
C PHE A 157 21.11 11.73 -7.25
N GLY A 158 20.40 12.62 -7.91
CA GLY A 158 20.20 12.60 -9.36
C GLY A 158 19.48 11.36 -9.85
N ASP A 159 19.77 10.95 -11.06
CA ASP A 159 19.10 9.81 -11.72
C ASP A 159 19.57 8.43 -11.20
N ASN A 160 20.30 8.40 -10.10
CA ASN A 160 20.77 7.16 -9.49
C ASN A 160 19.62 6.50 -8.71
N ARG A 161 18.71 5.88 -9.44
CA ARG A 161 17.58 5.14 -8.89
C ARG A 161 18.06 3.75 -8.48
N ILE A 162 18.27 3.58 -7.19
CA ILE A 162 18.59 2.28 -6.62
C ILE A 162 17.30 1.48 -6.44
#